data_02cd6781c0b3d4fe65583cf5ac433cf6
#
_entry.id   02cd6781c0b3d4fe65583cf5ac433cf6
#
_cell.length_a   1.000
_cell.length_b   1.000
_cell.length_c   1.000
_cell.angle_alpha   90.00
_cell.angle_beta   90.00
_cell.angle_gamma   90.00
#
_symmetry.space_group_name_H-M   'P 1'
#
loop_
_entity.id
_entity.type
_entity.pdbx_description
1 polymer ?
#
loop_
_entity_poly.entity_id
_entity_poly.type
_entity_poly.pdbx_seq_one_letter_code
_entity_poly.pdbx_strand_id
1 'polypeptide(L)'
;MIAKGPTMCILPWMHIYTSASGDVVPCCEAQESIMNEGNLRQTWNGKKYKELRTALMRGEQHPACHVCWHNEANGIESNREINERDFWDDYADKIVAFEDGTVENAPMWIESKVSNFCNLKCKMCSTESSYKRTHDLDIIRKFSPEDNEFQHETRLLRPLELYEYLQNDPELWEDVDRLQFSGGEPIINEEHYTLLNSIPQHRRHKIQLRYASNLTYLQFKKHDLIELWKQFRHVQVKISVDGVHDVYNYIRTGAQFENVVSNIRTLYASPVNVSLGLGLTVQAFNCFQLPEFYDYFEGMGIDWFHIGAYMLQTPKYLNIGVYPEPIRSAIQDKLKTDGRFDHIVKYLDTNDKIKLWNKKTVPYAQALENRYKDADTFDSLLNKYLDI
;
A
#
# COMPACT_ATOMS: atom_id res chain seq x y z
N MET A 1 -31.22 -6.51 -0.91
CA MET A 1 -30.03 -7.07 -1.56
C MET A 1 -29.59 -6.16 -2.71
N ILE A 2 -28.29 -5.95 -2.88
CA ILE A 2 -27.73 -5.24 -4.03
C ILE A 2 -27.59 -6.22 -5.22
N ALA A 3 -27.66 -5.69 -6.44
CA ALA A 3 -27.56 -6.50 -7.67
C ALA A 3 -26.29 -6.09 -8.45
N LYS A 4 -25.64 -7.06 -9.11
CA LYS A 4 -24.54 -6.77 -10.05
C LYS A 4 -25.04 -5.89 -11.20
N GLY A 5 -24.20 -4.95 -11.61
CA GLY A 5 -24.49 -4.02 -12.70
C GLY A 5 -23.22 -3.43 -13.28
N PRO A 6 -23.29 -2.75 -14.42
CA PRO A 6 -22.11 -2.28 -15.16
C PRO A 6 -21.26 -1.28 -14.39
N THR A 7 -21.86 -0.54 -13.45
CA THR A 7 -21.14 0.44 -12.61
C THR A 7 -21.05 0.02 -11.15
N MET A 8 -21.58 -1.16 -10.81
CA MET A 8 -21.59 -1.64 -9.44
C MET A 8 -20.18 -1.81 -8.89
N CYS A 9 -20.00 -1.45 -7.63
CA CYS A 9 -18.81 -1.70 -6.83
C CYS A 9 -19.28 -2.09 -5.43
N ILE A 10 -18.81 -3.22 -4.90
CA ILE A 10 -19.26 -3.70 -3.59
C ILE A 10 -18.72 -2.87 -2.42
N LEU A 11 -17.55 -2.22 -2.59
CA LEU A 11 -16.87 -1.51 -1.50
C LEU A 11 -17.72 -0.47 -0.78
N PRO A 12 -18.50 0.42 -1.44
CA PRO A 12 -19.32 1.40 -0.74
C PRO A 12 -20.37 0.82 0.21
N TRP A 13 -20.67 -0.48 0.13
CA TRP A 13 -21.65 -1.15 1.00
C TRP A 13 -21.05 -1.96 2.13
N MET A 14 -19.73 -2.23 2.09
CA MET A 14 -19.09 -3.08 3.07
C MET A 14 -17.78 -2.54 3.62
N HIS A 15 -17.15 -1.59 2.95
CA HIS A 15 -15.79 -1.15 3.21
C HIS A 15 -15.71 0.34 3.47
N ILE A 16 -14.83 0.73 4.37
CA ILE A 16 -14.36 2.10 4.54
C ILE A 16 -12.84 2.14 4.56
N TYR A 17 -12.32 3.22 4.02
CA TYR A 17 -10.91 3.58 4.10
C TYR A 17 -10.75 4.88 4.87
N THR A 18 -9.75 4.94 5.75
CA THR A 18 -9.38 6.18 6.44
C THR A 18 -7.94 6.55 6.10
N SER A 19 -7.76 7.79 5.63
CA SER A 19 -6.44 8.34 5.36
C SER A 19 -5.69 8.66 6.67
N ALA A 20 -4.39 8.93 6.57
CA ALA A 20 -3.61 9.37 7.73
C ALA A 20 -4.06 10.73 8.29
N SER A 21 -4.72 11.58 7.47
CA SER A 21 -5.36 12.84 7.88
C SER A 21 -6.70 12.66 8.58
N GLY A 22 -7.29 11.46 8.53
CA GLY A 22 -8.58 11.14 9.15
C GLY A 22 -9.76 11.23 8.19
N ASP A 23 -9.53 11.46 6.88
CA ASP A 23 -10.60 11.46 5.89
C ASP A 23 -11.18 10.06 5.73
N VAL A 24 -12.51 9.97 5.67
CA VAL A 24 -13.25 8.70 5.55
C VAL A 24 -13.90 8.61 4.17
N VAL A 25 -13.48 7.60 3.40
CA VAL A 25 -13.93 7.39 2.02
C VAL A 25 -14.21 5.91 1.73
N PRO A 26 -14.95 5.57 0.66
CA PRO A 26 -15.34 4.19 0.38
C PRO A 26 -14.18 3.26 0.00
N CYS A 27 -13.07 3.79 -0.51
CA CYS A 27 -11.84 3.03 -0.83
C CYS A 27 -10.65 3.98 -1.04
N CYS A 28 -9.44 3.44 -1.09
CA CYS A 28 -8.20 4.21 -1.26
C CYS A 28 -8.06 4.92 -2.63
N GLU A 29 -8.87 4.55 -3.63
CA GLU A 29 -8.92 5.19 -4.96
C GLU A 29 -9.98 6.28 -5.06
N ALA A 30 -10.87 6.39 -4.06
CA ALA A 30 -11.93 7.37 -4.08
C ALA A 30 -11.40 8.79 -3.83
N GLN A 31 -11.92 9.77 -4.56
CA GLN A 31 -11.51 11.16 -4.41
C GLN A 31 -11.99 11.74 -3.07
N GLU A 32 -11.07 11.95 -2.14
CA GLU A 32 -11.34 12.40 -0.77
C GLU A 32 -12.12 13.71 -0.73
N SER A 33 -11.76 14.70 -1.54
CA SER A 33 -12.43 16.01 -1.60
C SER A 33 -13.94 15.92 -1.94
N ILE A 34 -14.36 14.84 -2.62
CA ILE A 34 -15.76 14.61 -2.96
C ILE A 34 -16.47 13.86 -1.81
N MET A 35 -15.80 12.92 -1.15
CA MET A 35 -16.43 11.94 -0.26
C MET A 35 -16.42 12.29 1.22
N ASN A 36 -15.51 13.16 1.68
CA ASN A 36 -15.36 13.44 3.10
C ASN A 36 -16.57 14.22 3.69
N GLU A 37 -17.21 13.68 4.74
CA GLU A 37 -18.35 14.28 5.45
C GLU A 37 -18.11 14.39 6.97
N GLY A 38 -16.91 14.13 7.46
CA GLY A 38 -16.59 14.14 8.89
C GLY A 38 -16.27 12.76 9.45
N ASN A 39 -16.75 12.45 10.66
CA ASN A 39 -16.44 11.18 11.33
C ASN A 39 -17.15 9.98 10.67
N LEU A 40 -16.72 8.76 11.01
CA LEU A 40 -17.22 7.52 10.45
C LEU A 40 -18.74 7.36 10.55
N ARG A 41 -19.35 7.64 11.71
CA ARG A 41 -20.80 7.46 11.92
C ARG A 41 -21.60 8.40 11.01
N GLN A 42 -21.15 9.64 10.84
CA GLN A 42 -21.79 10.62 9.96
C GLN A 42 -21.62 10.22 8.49
N THR A 43 -20.43 9.69 8.14
CA THR A 43 -20.06 9.37 6.76
C THR A 43 -20.76 8.10 6.25
N TRP A 44 -20.84 7.00 7.05
CA TRP A 44 -21.28 5.68 6.56
C TRP A 44 -22.68 5.66 5.91
N ASN A 45 -23.65 6.34 6.52
CA ASN A 45 -24.96 6.59 5.95
C ASN A 45 -25.23 8.08 5.69
N GLY A 46 -24.14 8.85 5.51
CA GLY A 46 -24.20 10.26 5.19
C GLY A 46 -24.64 10.52 3.75
N LYS A 47 -24.91 11.78 3.45
CA LYS A 47 -25.45 12.21 2.16
C LYS A 47 -24.58 11.74 0.99
N LYS A 48 -23.27 11.93 1.05
CA LYS A 48 -22.34 11.59 -0.04
C LYS A 48 -22.24 10.10 -0.30
N TYR A 49 -22.22 9.27 0.75
CA TYR A 49 -22.25 7.82 0.59
C TYR A 49 -23.57 7.32 -0.01
N LYS A 50 -24.72 7.89 0.41
CA LYS A 50 -26.01 7.59 -0.19
C LYS A 50 -26.08 8.00 -1.66
N GLU A 51 -25.58 9.18 -2.01
CA GLU A 51 -25.50 9.66 -3.39
C GLU A 51 -24.65 8.73 -4.25
N LEU A 52 -23.47 8.33 -3.77
CA LEU A 52 -22.60 7.36 -4.45
C LEU A 52 -23.31 6.03 -4.66
N ARG A 53 -23.85 5.42 -3.59
CA ARG A 53 -24.54 4.12 -3.68
C ARG A 53 -25.75 4.19 -4.63
N THR A 54 -26.53 5.26 -4.56
CA THR A 54 -27.70 5.46 -5.42
C THR A 54 -27.30 5.60 -6.89
N ALA A 55 -26.23 6.36 -7.19
CA ALA A 55 -25.70 6.48 -8.55
C ALA A 55 -25.27 5.11 -9.11
N LEU A 56 -24.51 4.35 -8.33
CA LEU A 56 -24.05 3.01 -8.74
C LEU A 56 -25.21 2.04 -8.96
N MET A 57 -26.24 2.04 -8.11
CA MET A 57 -27.47 1.24 -8.30
C MET A 57 -28.25 1.60 -9.57
N ARG A 58 -28.19 2.86 -10.01
CA ARG A 58 -28.82 3.34 -11.25
C ARG A 58 -27.99 3.07 -12.50
N GLY A 59 -26.81 2.49 -12.38
CA GLY A 59 -25.89 2.30 -13.49
C GLY A 59 -25.15 3.57 -13.92
N GLU A 60 -25.04 4.56 -13.02
CA GLU A 60 -24.37 5.83 -13.25
C GLU A 60 -22.92 5.80 -12.76
N GLN A 61 -22.01 6.44 -13.49
CA GLN A 61 -20.62 6.62 -13.08
C GLN A 61 -20.51 7.81 -12.12
N HIS A 62 -20.16 7.55 -10.86
CA HIS A 62 -19.97 8.62 -9.89
C HIS A 62 -18.57 9.25 -10.00
N PRO A 63 -18.43 10.60 -9.94
CA PRO A 63 -17.14 11.30 -10.10
C PRO A 63 -16.07 10.88 -9.09
N ALA A 64 -16.43 10.52 -7.87
CA ALA A 64 -15.48 10.05 -6.85
C ALA A 64 -14.69 8.79 -7.28
N CYS A 65 -15.23 8.01 -8.24
CA CYS A 65 -14.65 6.77 -8.74
C CYS A 65 -13.89 6.95 -10.08
N HIS A 66 -13.49 8.19 -10.42
CA HIS A 66 -12.92 8.52 -11.72
C HIS A 66 -11.67 7.70 -12.07
N VAL A 67 -10.87 7.26 -11.09
CA VAL A 67 -9.68 6.41 -11.31
C VAL A 67 -10.08 5.07 -11.91
N CYS A 68 -11.11 4.42 -11.34
CA CYS A 68 -11.62 3.17 -11.87
C CYS A 68 -12.19 3.34 -13.28
N TRP A 69 -13.02 4.36 -13.50
CA TRP A 69 -13.58 4.64 -14.83
C TRP A 69 -12.51 4.92 -15.88
N HIS A 70 -11.46 5.64 -15.49
CA HIS A 70 -10.34 5.91 -16.38
C HIS A 70 -9.58 4.63 -16.74
N ASN A 71 -9.29 3.77 -15.76
CA ASN A 71 -8.59 2.51 -15.99
C ASN A 71 -9.39 1.61 -16.93
N GLU A 72 -10.67 1.39 -16.65
CA GLU A 72 -11.59 0.57 -17.46
C GLU A 72 -11.70 1.07 -18.91
N ALA A 73 -11.82 2.39 -19.09
CA ALA A 73 -11.85 3.01 -20.42
C ALA A 73 -10.53 2.79 -21.23
N ASN A 74 -9.43 2.51 -20.54
CA ASN A 74 -8.12 2.20 -21.16
C ASN A 74 -7.80 0.69 -21.18
N GLY A 75 -8.76 -0.18 -20.85
CA GLY A 75 -8.58 -1.64 -20.84
C GLY A 75 -7.69 -2.12 -19.69
N ILE A 76 -7.57 -1.34 -18.62
CA ILE A 76 -6.83 -1.70 -17.41
C ILE A 76 -7.84 -2.14 -16.36
N GLU A 77 -7.65 -3.33 -15.79
CA GLU A 77 -8.50 -3.82 -14.70
C GLU A 77 -8.48 -2.85 -13.52
N SER A 78 -9.66 -2.41 -13.10
CA SER A 78 -9.80 -1.42 -12.04
C SER A 78 -9.88 -2.07 -10.66
N ASN A 79 -9.62 -1.26 -9.62
CA ASN A 79 -9.83 -1.69 -8.23
C ASN A 79 -11.29 -2.11 -7.98
N ARG A 80 -12.26 -1.49 -8.65
CA ARG A 80 -13.67 -1.87 -8.62
C ARG A 80 -13.89 -3.30 -9.13
N GLU A 81 -13.41 -3.61 -10.32
CA GLU A 81 -13.57 -4.93 -10.93
C GLU A 81 -12.89 -6.04 -10.11
N ILE A 82 -11.68 -5.76 -9.61
CA ILE A 82 -10.94 -6.68 -8.73
C ILE A 82 -11.77 -6.99 -7.48
N ASN A 83 -12.27 -5.97 -6.78
CA ASN A 83 -13.01 -6.17 -5.53
C ASN A 83 -14.40 -6.79 -5.79
N GLU A 84 -15.04 -6.50 -6.91
CA GLU A 84 -16.29 -7.15 -7.28
C GLU A 84 -16.08 -8.64 -7.54
N ARG A 85 -15.04 -9.02 -8.26
CA ARG A 85 -14.66 -10.42 -8.49
C ARG A 85 -14.34 -11.15 -7.20
N ASP A 86 -13.53 -10.52 -6.33
CA ASP A 86 -12.93 -11.18 -5.17
C ASP A 86 -13.85 -11.23 -3.94
N PHE A 87 -14.83 -10.33 -3.84
CA PHE A 87 -15.61 -10.17 -2.61
C PHE A 87 -17.14 -10.19 -2.79
N TRP A 88 -17.64 -10.14 -4.02
CA TRP A 88 -19.10 -10.09 -4.23
C TRP A 88 -19.82 -11.28 -3.59
N ASP A 89 -19.37 -12.50 -3.86
CA ASP A 89 -20.04 -13.71 -3.41
C ASP A 89 -19.95 -13.91 -1.88
N ASP A 90 -18.93 -13.34 -1.25
CA ASP A 90 -18.74 -13.40 0.21
C ASP A 90 -19.62 -12.40 0.99
N TYR A 91 -19.99 -11.27 0.37
CA TYR A 91 -20.57 -10.12 1.09
C TYR A 91 -21.94 -9.68 0.59
N ALA A 92 -22.29 -9.86 -0.68
CA ALA A 92 -23.51 -9.30 -1.25
C ALA A 92 -24.79 -9.71 -0.48
N ASP A 93 -24.86 -10.97 -0.05
CA ASP A 93 -26.01 -11.50 0.70
C ASP A 93 -26.09 -10.97 2.15
N LYS A 94 -25.02 -10.41 2.68
CA LYS A 94 -24.97 -9.80 4.02
C LYS A 94 -25.39 -8.34 4.02
N ILE A 95 -25.49 -7.71 2.84
CA ILE A 95 -25.78 -6.29 2.69
C ILE A 95 -27.29 -6.08 2.61
N VAL A 96 -27.81 -5.33 3.56
CA VAL A 96 -29.21 -4.86 3.54
C VAL A 96 -29.22 -3.39 3.14
N ALA A 97 -29.53 -3.13 1.86
CA ALA A 97 -29.53 -1.80 1.27
C ALA A 97 -30.94 -1.35 0.87
N PHE A 98 -31.20 -0.03 0.99
CA PHE A 98 -32.42 0.63 0.61
C PHE A 98 -32.25 1.46 -0.67
N GLU A 99 -33.35 1.81 -1.31
CA GLU A 99 -33.37 2.60 -2.57
C GLU A 99 -32.74 3.99 -2.43
N ASP A 100 -32.75 4.56 -1.22
CA ASP A 100 -32.12 5.85 -0.92
C ASP A 100 -30.62 5.77 -0.66
N GLY A 101 -30.01 4.59 -0.82
CA GLY A 101 -28.60 4.35 -0.57
C GLY A 101 -28.24 4.11 0.89
N THR A 102 -29.21 4.05 1.81
CA THR A 102 -28.97 3.64 3.19
C THR A 102 -28.64 2.14 3.28
N VAL A 103 -27.82 1.74 4.24
CA VAL A 103 -27.55 0.35 4.59
C VAL A 103 -27.78 0.14 6.09
N GLU A 104 -28.25 -1.06 6.47
CA GLU A 104 -28.44 -1.42 7.89
C GLU A 104 -27.12 -1.89 8.52
N ASN A 105 -26.30 -2.64 7.78
CA ASN A 105 -25.05 -3.17 8.28
C ASN A 105 -24.03 -2.06 8.55
N ALA A 106 -23.20 -2.25 9.57
CA ALA A 106 -21.98 -1.47 9.76
C ALA A 106 -20.93 -1.85 8.71
N PRO A 107 -19.82 -1.09 8.58
CA PRO A 107 -18.70 -1.51 7.74
C PRO A 107 -18.15 -2.86 8.19
N MET A 108 -18.11 -3.83 7.27
CA MET A 108 -17.58 -5.18 7.53
C MET A 108 -16.07 -5.25 7.35
N TRP A 109 -15.53 -4.36 6.53
CA TRP A 109 -14.09 -4.20 6.31
C TRP A 109 -13.68 -2.75 6.55
N ILE A 110 -12.76 -2.57 7.49
CA ILE A 110 -12.18 -1.26 7.82
C ILE A 110 -10.71 -1.27 7.43
N GLU A 111 -10.33 -0.36 6.53
CA GLU A 111 -8.94 -0.10 6.15
C GLU A 111 -8.49 1.23 6.74
N SER A 112 -7.35 1.23 7.42
CA SER A 112 -6.80 2.44 8.03
C SER A 112 -5.33 2.66 7.67
N LYS A 113 -5.03 3.86 7.18
CA LYS A 113 -3.67 4.41 7.31
C LYS A 113 -3.48 4.89 8.73
N VAL A 114 -2.81 4.08 9.56
CA VAL A 114 -2.65 4.30 11.01
C VAL A 114 -2.04 5.67 11.34
N SER A 115 -1.07 6.12 10.52
CA SER A 115 -0.41 7.41 10.59
C SER A 115 0.58 7.54 9.42
N ASN A 116 1.27 8.68 9.32
CA ASN A 116 2.47 8.79 8.51
C ASN A 116 3.77 8.57 9.31
N PHE A 117 3.67 8.08 10.56
CA PHE A 117 4.83 7.71 11.35
C PHE A 117 5.43 6.40 10.84
N CYS A 118 6.70 6.46 10.39
CA CYS A 118 7.46 5.32 9.89
C CYS A 118 8.87 5.36 10.47
N ASN A 119 9.46 4.20 10.75
CA ASN A 119 10.87 4.11 11.17
C ASN A 119 11.84 4.28 10.00
N LEU A 120 11.39 4.12 8.74
CA LEU A 120 12.21 4.19 7.55
C LEU A 120 12.07 5.52 6.79
N LYS A 121 13.05 5.77 5.90
CA LYS A 121 13.11 6.90 4.97
C LYS A 121 13.33 6.40 3.54
N CYS A 122 12.45 5.49 3.08
CA CYS A 122 12.56 4.91 1.75
C CYS A 122 12.64 5.99 0.67
N LYS A 123 13.59 5.83 -0.29
CA LYS A 123 13.90 6.88 -1.26
C LYS A 123 12.73 7.29 -2.16
N MET A 124 11.76 6.39 -2.37
CA MET A 124 10.56 6.66 -3.17
C MET A 124 9.37 7.20 -2.35
N CYS A 125 9.40 7.11 -1.00
CA CYS A 125 8.26 7.54 -0.19
C CYS A 125 8.10 9.06 -0.13
N SER A 126 6.83 9.51 -0.08
CA SER A 126 6.46 10.89 0.25
C SER A 126 6.47 11.11 1.77
N THR A 127 6.34 12.37 2.18
CA THR A 127 6.17 12.76 3.59
C THR A 127 4.82 12.34 4.16
N GLU A 128 3.81 12.13 3.33
CA GLU A 128 2.51 11.57 3.71
C GLU A 128 2.58 10.10 4.09
N SER A 129 3.54 9.36 3.52
CA SER A 129 3.77 7.95 3.81
C SER A 129 4.90 7.71 4.81
N SER A 130 5.78 8.69 5.01
CA SER A 130 6.82 8.65 6.04
C SER A 130 7.15 10.04 6.54
N TYR A 131 6.70 10.37 7.75
CA TYR A 131 7.02 11.63 8.41
C TYR A 131 8.54 11.89 8.50
N LYS A 132 9.35 10.84 8.61
CA LYS A 132 10.82 10.99 8.59
C LYS A 132 11.37 11.57 7.29
N ARG A 133 10.63 11.48 6.18
CA ARG A 133 11.02 12.10 4.89
C ARG A 133 10.94 13.62 4.93
N THR A 134 10.36 14.22 5.98
CA THR A 134 10.42 15.68 6.21
C THR A 134 11.86 16.18 6.31
N HIS A 135 12.80 15.34 6.75
CA HIS A 135 14.23 15.65 6.75
C HIS A 135 14.84 15.82 5.33
N ASP A 136 14.13 15.34 4.29
CA ASP A 136 14.57 15.39 2.90
C ASP A 136 13.75 16.36 2.06
N LEU A 137 12.89 17.18 2.69
CA LEU A 137 11.97 18.07 1.97
C LEU A 137 12.66 19.03 1.01
N ASP A 138 13.84 19.52 1.35
CA ASP A 138 14.63 20.38 0.48
C ASP A 138 15.06 19.66 -0.79
N ILE A 139 15.45 18.39 -0.68
CA ILE A 139 15.80 17.54 -1.82
C ILE A 139 14.54 17.20 -2.62
N ILE A 140 13.48 16.75 -1.96
CA ILE A 140 12.22 16.36 -2.59
C ILE A 140 11.66 17.54 -3.40
N ARG A 141 11.54 18.71 -2.79
CA ARG A 141 11.03 19.94 -3.44
C ARG A 141 11.88 20.38 -4.63
N LYS A 142 13.20 20.20 -4.55
CA LYS A 142 14.10 20.52 -5.65
C LYS A 142 13.82 19.67 -6.89
N PHE A 143 13.49 18.39 -6.73
CA PHE A 143 13.32 17.45 -7.83
C PHE A 143 11.86 17.16 -8.21
N SER A 144 10.89 17.50 -7.35
CA SER A 144 9.44 17.34 -7.58
C SER A 144 8.64 18.61 -7.25
N PRO A 145 8.99 19.77 -7.78
CA PRO A 145 8.27 21.00 -7.45
C PRO A 145 6.83 21.03 -7.98
N GLU A 146 6.54 20.26 -9.03
CA GLU A 146 5.24 20.18 -9.68
C GLU A 146 4.38 18.96 -9.25
N ASP A 147 4.96 17.99 -8.52
CA ASP A 147 4.22 16.82 -8.08
C ASP A 147 3.43 17.13 -6.79
N ASN A 148 2.20 17.63 -6.97
CA ASN A 148 1.27 17.88 -5.86
C ASN A 148 0.90 16.61 -5.07
N GLU A 149 1.07 15.41 -5.67
CA GLU A 149 0.90 14.11 -5.00
C GLU A 149 2.00 13.82 -3.98
N PHE A 150 3.17 14.45 -4.11
CA PHE A 150 4.22 14.53 -3.09
C PHE A 150 3.99 15.75 -2.18
N GLN A 151 2.71 16.01 -1.86
CA GLN A 151 2.39 17.11 -0.98
C GLN A 151 3.23 17.00 0.28
N HIS A 152 3.81 18.10 0.58
CA HIS A 152 4.85 18.29 1.55
C HIS A 152 4.24 18.37 2.94
N GLU A 153 3.54 17.31 3.34
CA GLU A 153 3.03 17.22 4.70
C GLU A 153 4.20 17.24 5.67
N THR A 154 4.22 18.24 6.50
CA THR A 154 5.27 18.47 7.51
C THR A 154 4.82 18.08 8.91
N ARG A 155 3.55 17.69 9.07
CA ARG A 155 2.96 17.31 10.35
C ARG A 155 2.98 15.80 10.51
N LEU A 156 3.06 15.35 11.75
CA LEU A 156 2.73 13.97 12.09
C LEU A 156 1.21 13.83 12.07
N LEU A 157 0.73 13.00 11.13
CA LEU A 157 -0.68 12.72 10.94
C LEU A 157 -1.09 11.48 11.75
N ARG A 158 -2.24 11.54 12.43
CA ARG A 158 -2.84 10.43 13.18
C ARG A 158 -4.36 10.56 13.14
N PRO A 159 -5.11 9.58 12.64
CA PRO A 159 -6.58 9.61 12.60
C PRO A 159 -7.18 9.22 13.96
N LEU A 160 -6.88 9.99 15.02
CA LEU A 160 -7.26 9.65 16.40
C LEU A 160 -8.77 9.53 16.57
N GLU A 161 -9.58 10.36 15.91
CA GLU A 161 -11.05 10.33 15.97
C GLU A 161 -11.62 8.98 15.51
N LEU A 162 -11.02 8.35 14.50
CA LEU A 162 -11.40 7.01 14.09
C LEU A 162 -11.20 6.00 15.22
N TYR A 163 -10.03 6.05 15.87
CA TYR A 163 -9.72 5.09 16.94
C TYR A 163 -10.62 5.28 18.15
N GLU A 164 -10.88 6.52 18.55
CA GLU A 164 -11.83 6.85 19.62
C GLU A 164 -13.24 6.35 19.28
N TYR A 165 -13.67 6.53 18.04
CA TYR A 165 -14.96 6.04 17.59
C TYR A 165 -15.06 4.50 17.66
N LEU A 166 -14.08 3.80 17.09
CA LEU A 166 -14.05 2.33 17.07
C LEU A 166 -13.95 1.72 18.47
N GLN A 167 -13.29 2.40 19.43
CA GLN A 167 -13.17 1.96 20.81
C GLN A 167 -14.47 2.14 21.61
N ASN A 168 -15.25 3.15 21.28
CA ASN A 168 -16.45 3.54 22.01
C ASN A 168 -17.75 2.97 21.43
N ASP A 169 -17.70 2.24 20.32
CA ASP A 169 -18.87 1.62 19.68
C ASP A 169 -18.70 0.09 19.61
N PRO A 170 -19.02 -0.63 20.71
CA PRO A 170 -18.85 -2.09 20.75
C PRO A 170 -19.77 -2.84 19.78
N GLU A 171 -20.92 -2.27 19.38
CA GLU A 171 -21.85 -2.90 18.45
C GLU A 171 -21.28 -2.99 17.04
N LEU A 172 -20.42 -2.04 16.67
CA LEU A 172 -19.71 -2.04 15.38
C LEU A 172 -18.92 -3.34 15.15
N TRP A 173 -18.32 -3.87 16.22
CA TRP A 173 -17.50 -5.08 16.12
C TRP A 173 -18.29 -6.34 15.76
N GLU A 174 -19.62 -6.31 15.86
CA GLU A 174 -20.45 -7.48 15.50
C GLU A 174 -20.46 -7.69 13.97
N ASP A 175 -20.36 -6.63 13.17
CA ASP A 175 -20.33 -6.72 11.70
C ASP A 175 -18.92 -6.80 11.16
N VAL A 176 -17.91 -6.23 11.84
CA VAL A 176 -16.52 -6.22 11.35
C VAL A 176 -15.94 -7.62 11.32
N ASP A 177 -15.53 -8.06 10.14
CA ASP A 177 -14.83 -9.32 9.93
C ASP A 177 -13.42 -9.15 9.35
N ARG A 178 -13.06 -7.92 8.93
CA ARG A 178 -11.76 -7.61 8.34
C ARG A 178 -11.24 -6.24 8.77
N LEU A 179 -9.99 -6.21 9.25
CA LEU A 179 -9.25 -4.99 9.52
C LEU A 179 -7.97 -4.96 8.70
N GLN A 180 -7.73 -3.85 7.99
CA GLN A 180 -6.53 -3.66 7.21
C GLN A 180 -5.77 -2.43 7.68
N PHE A 181 -4.46 -2.58 7.85
CA PHE A 181 -3.57 -1.54 8.33
C PHE A 181 -2.47 -1.24 7.33
N SER A 182 -2.32 0.05 7.04
CA SER A 182 -1.27 0.60 6.19
C SER A 182 -0.79 1.95 6.74
N GLY A 183 -0.16 2.78 5.93
CA GLY A 183 0.27 4.13 6.29
C GLY A 183 1.77 4.25 6.34
N GLY A 184 2.33 4.85 7.41
CA GLY A 184 3.77 4.85 7.64
C GLY A 184 4.27 3.43 7.92
N GLU A 185 4.31 3.04 9.19
CA GLU A 185 4.51 1.65 9.58
C GLU A 185 3.53 1.31 10.72
N PRO A 186 2.50 0.49 10.46
CA PRO A 186 1.46 0.23 11.45
C PRO A 186 2.00 -0.46 12.72
N ILE A 187 2.98 -1.35 12.60
CA ILE A 187 3.49 -2.15 13.73
C ILE A 187 4.18 -1.30 14.81
N ILE A 188 4.64 -0.10 14.50
CA ILE A 188 5.32 0.76 15.48
C ILE A 188 4.43 1.91 15.99
N ASN A 189 3.11 1.79 15.88
CA ASN A 189 2.14 2.76 16.37
C ASN A 189 1.37 2.23 17.58
N GLU A 190 1.37 2.97 18.70
CA GLU A 190 0.63 2.56 19.92
C GLU A 190 -0.88 2.48 19.68
N GLU A 191 -1.41 3.37 18.86
CA GLU A 191 -2.83 3.44 18.51
C GLU A 191 -3.30 2.14 17.86
N HIS A 192 -2.47 1.53 17.02
CA HIS A 192 -2.73 0.22 16.43
C HIS A 192 -2.96 -0.87 17.51
N TYR A 193 -2.08 -0.95 18.51
CA TYR A 193 -2.21 -1.93 19.60
C TYR A 193 -3.40 -1.61 20.51
N THR A 194 -3.63 -0.33 20.76
CA THR A 194 -4.79 0.11 21.57
C THR A 194 -6.09 -0.30 20.89
N LEU A 195 -6.19 -0.09 19.57
CA LEU A 195 -7.36 -0.51 18.78
C LEU A 195 -7.55 -2.03 18.83
N LEU A 196 -6.52 -2.82 18.53
CA LEU A 196 -6.65 -4.28 18.54
C LEU A 196 -7.03 -4.82 19.93
N ASN A 197 -6.53 -4.21 20.99
CA ASN A 197 -6.86 -4.60 22.36
C ASN A 197 -8.27 -4.16 22.78
N SER A 198 -8.88 -3.16 22.15
CA SER A 198 -10.28 -2.76 22.42
C SER A 198 -11.31 -3.70 21.81
N ILE A 199 -10.90 -4.51 20.83
CA ILE A 199 -11.80 -5.49 20.20
C ILE A 199 -12.26 -6.51 21.23
N PRO A 200 -13.59 -6.74 21.39
CA PRO A 200 -14.11 -7.75 22.31
C PRO A 200 -13.50 -9.13 22.06
N GLN A 201 -13.09 -9.81 23.13
CA GLN A 201 -12.33 -11.06 23.00
C GLN A 201 -13.08 -12.12 22.21
N HIS A 202 -14.43 -12.19 22.33
CA HIS A 202 -15.28 -13.14 21.60
C HIS A 202 -15.35 -12.84 20.09
N ARG A 203 -14.89 -11.66 19.64
CA ARG A 203 -14.87 -11.26 18.23
C ARG A 203 -13.52 -11.50 17.56
N ARG A 204 -12.41 -11.44 18.31
CA ARG A 204 -11.05 -11.50 17.71
C ARG A 204 -10.86 -12.71 16.79
N HIS A 205 -11.30 -13.90 17.21
CA HIS A 205 -11.18 -15.13 16.42
C HIS A 205 -12.06 -15.16 15.15
N LYS A 206 -12.94 -14.18 14.94
CA LYS A 206 -13.76 -14.04 13.74
C LYS A 206 -13.16 -13.04 12.75
N ILE A 207 -12.26 -12.17 13.20
CA ILE A 207 -11.68 -11.07 12.43
C ILE A 207 -10.40 -11.52 11.72
N GLN A 208 -10.29 -11.20 10.43
CA GLN A 208 -9.07 -11.27 9.66
C GLN A 208 -8.32 -9.95 9.79
N LEU A 209 -7.03 -10.02 10.10
CA LEU A 209 -6.13 -8.87 10.02
C LEU A 209 -5.38 -8.88 8.69
N ARG A 210 -5.21 -7.70 8.09
CA ARG A 210 -4.39 -7.50 6.90
C ARG A 210 -3.41 -6.36 7.13
N TYR A 211 -2.18 -6.53 6.67
CA TYR A 211 -1.12 -5.54 6.83
C TYR A 211 -0.38 -5.27 5.52
N ALA A 212 -0.09 -3.99 5.28
CA ALA A 212 1.02 -3.56 4.45
C ALA A 212 2.11 -3.03 5.40
N SER A 213 3.22 -3.75 5.54
CA SER A 213 4.26 -3.48 6.54
C SER A 213 5.66 -3.64 5.96
N ASN A 214 6.62 -2.88 6.48
CA ASN A 214 8.04 -3.10 6.21
C ASN A 214 8.64 -4.26 7.02
N LEU A 215 7.89 -4.78 7.96
CA LEU A 215 8.19 -5.93 8.83
C LEU A 215 9.59 -5.87 9.51
N THR A 216 10.09 -4.66 9.79
CA THR A 216 11.37 -4.49 10.49
C THR A 216 11.29 -4.81 11.97
N TYR A 217 10.09 -4.94 12.52
CA TYR A 217 9.82 -5.28 13.92
C TYR A 217 8.76 -6.37 14.03
N LEU A 218 8.95 -7.32 14.96
CA LEU A 218 7.93 -8.26 15.47
C LEU A 218 7.57 -7.96 16.92
N GLN A 219 8.31 -7.06 17.56
CA GLN A 219 8.05 -6.57 18.90
C GLN A 219 8.19 -5.05 18.91
N PHE A 220 7.24 -4.37 19.51
CA PHE A 220 7.27 -2.91 19.68
C PHE A 220 6.97 -2.54 21.13
N LYS A 221 7.95 -1.94 21.79
CA LYS A 221 7.90 -1.63 23.23
C LYS A 221 7.52 -2.90 24.04
N LYS A 222 6.38 -2.89 24.74
CA LYS A 222 5.84 -4.02 25.52
C LYS A 222 4.98 -5.00 24.70
N HIS A 223 4.70 -4.67 23.43
CA HIS A 223 3.79 -5.44 22.59
C HIS A 223 4.54 -6.49 21.80
N ASP A 224 4.18 -7.75 21.99
CA ASP A 224 4.58 -8.87 21.15
C ASP A 224 3.52 -9.10 20.07
N LEU A 225 3.93 -8.92 18.82
CA LEU A 225 3.03 -8.99 17.69
C LEU A 225 2.51 -10.41 17.43
N ILE A 226 3.38 -11.40 17.61
CA ILE A 226 3.04 -12.82 17.44
C ILE A 226 2.00 -13.24 18.47
N GLU A 227 2.20 -12.88 19.75
CA GLU A 227 1.23 -13.20 20.82
C GLU A 227 -0.11 -12.50 20.59
N LEU A 228 -0.11 -11.28 20.09
CA LEU A 228 -1.32 -10.56 19.77
C LEU A 228 -2.06 -11.22 18.59
N TRP A 229 -1.35 -11.55 17.51
CA TRP A 229 -1.94 -12.07 16.27
C TRP A 229 -2.52 -13.48 16.42
N LYS A 230 -2.04 -14.30 17.33
CA LYS A 230 -2.64 -15.61 17.65
C LYS A 230 -4.12 -15.56 18.04
N GLN A 231 -4.60 -14.41 18.47
CA GLN A 231 -5.99 -14.23 18.94
C GLN A 231 -6.97 -14.04 17.78
N PHE A 232 -6.47 -13.80 16.55
CA PHE A 232 -7.27 -13.49 15.40
C PHE A 232 -7.44 -14.70 14.47
N ARG A 233 -8.53 -14.67 13.67
CA ARG A 233 -8.87 -15.78 12.76
C ARG A 233 -7.74 -16.09 11.78
N HIS A 234 -7.16 -15.07 11.19
CA HIS A 234 -6.11 -15.15 10.20
C HIS A 234 -5.40 -13.81 10.07
N VAL A 235 -4.11 -13.81 9.80
CA VAL A 235 -3.34 -12.60 9.54
C VAL A 235 -2.69 -12.68 8.16
N GLN A 236 -2.99 -11.72 7.30
CA GLN A 236 -2.37 -11.59 5.99
C GLN A 236 -1.38 -10.44 6.00
N VAL A 237 -0.13 -10.70 5.70
CA VAL A 237 0.92 -9.67 5.70
C VAL A 237 1.52 -9.52 4.32
N LYS A 238 1.28 -8.37 3.69
CA LYS A 238 2.00 -7.93 2.49
C LYS A 238 3.24 -7.17 2.93
N ILE A 239 4.38 -7.83 2.80
CA ILE A 239 5.66 -7.30 3.24
C ILE A 239 6.25 -6.44 2.13
N SER A 240 6.55 -5.20 2.47
CA SER A 240 7.13 -4.24 1.52
C SER A 240 8.64 -4.47 1.39
N VAL A 241 9.07 -5.06 0.27
CA VAL A 241 10.49 -5.36 -0.02
C VAL A 241 10.82 -4.91 -1.44
N ASP A 242 11.78 -4.01 -1.60
CA ASP A 242 12.10 -3.39 -2.90
C ASP A 242 13.47 -3.81 -3.46
N GLY A 243 13.93 -5.00 -3.14
CA GLY A 243 15.19 -5.55 -3.60
C GLY A 243 15.73 -6.57 -2.63
N VAL A 244 16.91 -7.12 -2.89
CA VAL A 244 17.65 -8.00 -1.99
C VAL A 244 18.97 -7.35 -1.59
N HIS A 245 19.46 -7.68 -0.40
CA HIS A 245 20.75 -7.24 0.16
C HIS A 245 21.00 -5.73 0.06
N ASP A 246 22.02 -5.32 -0.66
CA ASP A 246 22.46 -3.93 -0.84
C ASP A 246 21.43 -3.04 -1.53
N VAL A 247 20.74 -3.53 -2.54
CA VAL A 247 19.65 -2.79 -3.22
C VAL A 247 18.51 -2.50 -2.25
N TYR A 248 18.10 -3.48 -1.43
CA TYR A 248 17.11 -3.26 -0.38
C TYR A 248 17.56 -2.19 0.61
N ASN A 249 18.79 -2.32 1.13
CA ASN A 249 19.35 -1.38 2.10
C ASN A 249 19.48 0.04 1.53
N TYR A 250 19.87 0.15 0.27
CA TYR A 250 19.95 1.41 -0.46
C TYR A 250 18.60 2.11 -0.59
N ILE A 251 17.57 1.38 -1.00
CA ILE A 251 16.24 1.96 -1.24
C ILE A 251 15.52 2.27 0.09
N ARG A 252 15.55 1.32 1.03
CA ARG A 252 14.81 1.39 2.29
C ARG A 252 15.67 1.90 3.43
N THR A 253 16.18 3.13 3.24
CA THR A 253 17.08 3.80 4.20
C THR A 253 16.59 3.69 5.63
N GLY A 254 17.40 3.08 6.49
CA GLY A 254 17.11 2.79 7.89
C GLY A 254 16.68 1.36 8.18
N ALA A 255 16.53 0.51 7.15
CA ALA A 255 16.33 -0.93 7.30
C ALA A 255 17.63 -1.71 7.01
N GLN A 256 17.66 -2.98 7.43
CA GLN A 256 18.69 -3.95 7.10
C GLN A 256 17.98 -5.20 6.53
N PHE A 257 18.39 -5.64 5.35
CA PHE A 257 17.79 -6.76 4.63
C PHE A 257 17.70 -8.02 5.49
N GLU A 258 18.82 -8.39 6.13
CA GLU A 258 18.93 -9.60 6.93
C GLU A 258 17.97 -9.60 8.14
N ASN A 259 17.69 -8.43 8.72
CA ASN A 259 16.73 -8.32 9.80
C ASN A 259 15.31 -8.61 9.33
N VAL A 260 14.93 -8.12 8.16
CA VAL A 260 13.59 -8.36 7.59
C VAL A 260 13.44 -9.83 7.20
N VAL A 261 14.46 -10.43 6.58
CA VAL A 261 14.49 -11.87 6.27
C VAL A 261 14.36 -12.72 7.53
N SER A 262 15.08 -12.37 8.59
CA SER A 262 14.97 -13.03 9.89
C SER A 262 13.55 -12.94 10.46
N ASN A 263 12.92 -11.76 10.40
CA ASN A 263 11.55 -11.55 10.86
C ASN A 263 10.54 -12.34 10.02
N ILE A 264 10.71 -12.41 8.70
CA ILE A 264 9.90 -13.23 7.80
C ILE A 264 9.95 -14.70 8.23
N ARG A 265 11.14 -15.25 8.42
CA ARG A 265 11.34 -16.65 8.85
C ARG A 265 10.73 -16.91 10.22
N THR A 266 10.94 -16.01 11.17
CA THR A 266 10.39 -16.10 12.52
C THR A 266 8.86 -16.10 12.49
N LEU A 267 8.26 -15.22 11.71
CA LEU A 267 6.80 -15.14 11.58
C LEU A 267 6.23 -16.37 10.88
N TYR A 268 6.87 -16.84 9.81
CA TYR A 268 6.43 -18.04 9.07
C TYR A 268 6.49 -19.30 9.93
N ALA A 269 7.50 -19.43 10.78
CA ALA A 269 7.66 -20.56 11.72
C ALA A 269 6.79 -20.41 12.99
N SER A 270 6.11 -19.29 13.17
CA SER A 270 5.32 -19.02 14.38
C SER A 270 3.99 -19.80 14.36
N PRO A 271 3.32 -19.98 15.51
CA PRO A 271 2.01 -20.63 15.60
C PRO A 271 0.84 -19.73 15.16
N VAL A 272 1.11 -18.55 14.57
CA VAL A 272 0.07 -17.65 14.03
C VAL A 272 -0.49 -18.26 12.74
N ASN A 273 -1.81 -18.23 12.56
CA ASN A 273 -2.42 -18.51 11.26
C ASN A 273 -2.16 -17.35 10.32
N VAL A 274 -1.00 -17.38 9.63
CA VAL A 274 -0.51 -16.27 8.81
C VAL A 274 -0.30 -16.67 7.35
N SER A 275 -0.67 -15.78 6.44
CA SER A 275 -0.28 -15.82 5.02
C SER A 275 0.64 -14.65 4.71
N LEU A 276 1.80 -14.94 4.12
CA LEU A 276 2.80 -13.96 3.77
C LEU A 276 2.80 -13.69 2.26
N GLY A 277 2.93 -12.44 1.88
CA GLY A 277 3.14 -12.03 0.50
C GLY A 277 4.12 -10.88 0.42
N LEU A 278 4.66 -10.64 -0.77
CA LEU A 278 5.61 -9.57 -1.02
C LEU A 278 4.99 -8.47 -1.88
N GLY A 279 5.28 -7.23 -1.54
CA GLY A 279 5.00 -6.06 -2.34
C GLY A 279 6.30 -5.38 -2.77
N LEU A 280 6.64 -5.52 -4.05
CA LEU A 280 7.79 -4.88 -4.66
C LEU A 280 7.34 -3.67 -5.46
N THR A 281 7.92 -2.50 -5.20
CA THR A 281 7.73 -1.32 -6.03
C THR A 281 8.85 -1.25 -7.06
N VAL A 282 8.55 -1.60 -8.31
CA VAL A 282 9.51 -1.57 -9.42
C VAL A 282 9.82 -0.12 -9.79
N GLN A 283 11.08 0.25 -9.67
CA GLN A 283 11.56 1.62 -9.84
C GLN A 283 12.98 1.68 -10.40
N ALA A 284 13.48 2.88 -10.68
CA ALA A 284 14.81 3.07 -11.23
C ALA A 284 15.95 2.48 -10.37
N PHE A 285 15.73 2.27 -9.07
CA PHE A 285 16.75 1.76 -8.17
C PHE A 285 16.77 0.24 -8.01
N ASN A 286 15.84 -0.51 -8.65
CA ASN A 286 15.76 -1.98 -8.48
C ASN A 286 15.40 -2.77 -9.74
N CYS A 287 14.97 -2.14 -10.82
CA CYS A 287 14.53 -2.85 -12.03
C CYS A 287 15.60 -3.83 -12.56
N PHE A 288 16.86 -3.50 -12.37
CA PHE A 288 18.00 -4.32 -12.79
C PHE A 288 18.26 -5.55 -11.88
N GLN A 289 17.57 -5.67 -10.75
CA GLN A 289 17.74 -6.77 -9.79
C GLN A 289 16.50 -7.70 -9.71
N LEU A 290 15.54 -7.56 -10.62
CA LEU A 290 14.29 -8.33 -10.53
C LEU A 290 14.49 -9.85 -10.56
N PRO A 291 15.35 -10.45 -11.42
CA PRO A 291 15.58 -11.89 -11.41
C PRO A 291 16.10 -12.37 -10.05
N GLU A 292 17.12 -11.72 -9.51
CA GLU A 292 17.71 -12.07 -8.21
C GLU A 292 16.71 -11.91 -7.06
N PHE A 293 15.82 -10.94 -7.14
CA PHE A 293 14.75 -10.76 -6.16
C PHE A 293 13.80 -11.96 -6.14
N TYR A 294 13.29 -12.36 -7.30
CA TYR A 294 12.37 -13.49 -7.39
C TYR A 294 13.03 -14.80 -7.01
N ASP A 295 14.25 -15.06 -7.53
CA ASP A 295 14.99 -16.29 -7.22
C ASP A 295 15.29 -16.42 -5.72
N TYR A 296 15.62 -15.31 -5.05
CA TYR A 296 15.87 -15.30 -3.62
C TYR A 296 14.61 -15.69 -2.82
N PHE A 297 13.48 -15.02 -3.09
CA PHE A 297 12.27 -15.23 -2.30
C PHE A 297 11.55 -16.53 -2.64
N GLU A 298 11.51 -16.94 -3.89
CA GLU A 298 10.99 -18.26 -4.30
C GLU A 298 11.84 -19.39 -3.70
N GLY A 299 13.16 -19.18 -3.60
CA GLY A 299 14.10 -20.12 -2.97
C GLY A 299 14.00 -20.24 -1.45
N MET A 300 13.23 -19.38 -0.77
CA MET A 300 13.10 -19.42 0.70
C MET A 300 12.29 -20.62 1.22
N GLY A 301 11.52 -21.31 0.38
CA GLY A 301 10.62 -22.40 0.80
C GLY A 301 9.40 -21.93 1.59
N ILE A 302 8.99 -20.69 1.41
CA ILE A 302 7.79 -20.07 2.00
C ILE A 302 6.65 -20.16 0.98
N ASP A 303 5.47 -20.55 1.43
CA ASP A 303 4.25 -20.50 0.62
C ASP A 303 3.72 -19.06 0.56
N TRP A 304 4.19 -18.31 -0.45
CA TRP A 304 3.79 -16.92 -0.66
C TRP A 304 2.41 -16.86 -1.30
N PHE A 305 1.43 -16.22 -0.64
CA PHE A 305 0.13 -16.03 -1.27
C PHE A 305 0.22 -15.12 -2.51
N HIS A 306 1.23 -14.26 -2.59
CA HIS A 306 1.47 -13.36 -3.71
C HIS A 306 2.89 -12.76 -3.65
N ILE A 307 3.57 -12.69 -4.79
CA ILE A 307 4.78 -11.88 -5.00
C ILE A 307 4.42 -10.84 -6.05
N GLY A 308 3.99 -9.66 -5.59
CA GLY A 308 3.48 -8.60 -6.46
C GLY A 308 4.53 -7.56 -6.81
N ALA A 309 4.68 -7.27 -8.11
CA ALA A 309 5.51 -6.19 -8.62
C ALA A 309 4.63 -5.04 -9.13
N TYR A 310 4.75 -3.88 -8.52
CA TYR A 310 3.95 -2.69 -8.83
C TYR A 310 4.84 -1.60 -9.42
N MET A 311 4.50 -1.15 -10.63
CA MET A 311 5.27 -0.10 -11.30
C MET A 311 5.13 1.24 -10.58
N LEU A 312 6.25 1.85 -10.19
CA LEU A 312 6.25 3.20 -9.59
C LEU A 312 5.85 4.24 -10.63
N GLN A 313 4.75 4.94 -10.40
CA GLN A 313 4.29 6.02 -11.27
C GLN A 313 4.79 7.39 -10.78
N THR A 314 4.80 7.62 -9.47
CA THR A 314 5.21 8.86 -8.82
C THR A 314 6.20 8.57 -7.70
N PRO A 315 7.34 9.30 -7.62
CA PRO A 315 7.73 10.40 -8.49
C PRO A 315 8.22 9.91 -9.86
N LYS A 316 7.88 10.65 -10.93
CA LYS A 316 8.20 10.27 -12.32
C LYS A 316 9.69 10.05 -12.61
N TYR A 317 10.57 10.74 -11.87
CA TYR A 317 12.03 10.59 -12.03
C TYR A 317 12.58 9.29 -11.41
N LEU A 318 11.79 8.52 -10.69
CA LEU A 318 12.13 7.17 -10.23
C LEU A 318 11.40 6.07 -11.02
N ASN A 319 10.56 6.42 -11.99
CA ASN A 319 9.94 5.45 -12.88
C ASN A 319 10.99 4.83 -13.81
N ILE A 320 10.87 3.55 -14.15
CA ILE A 320 11.86 2.82 -14.97
C ILE A 320 12.01 3.36 -16.40
N GLY A 321 11.06 4.14 -16.90
CA GLY A 321 11.16 4.82 -18.20
C GLY A 321 12.23 5.91 -18.26
N VAL A 322 12.98 6.18 -17.18
CA VAL A 322 14.03 7.19 -17.14
C VAL A 322 15.38 6.70 -17.68
N TYR A 323 15.60 5.40 -17.79
CA TYR A 323 16.91 4.85 -18.16
C TYR A 323 17.39 5.29 -19.54
N PRO A 324 18.66 5.74 -19.68
CA PRO A 324 19.29 5.97 -20.98
C PRO A 324 19.53 4.64 -21.71
N GLU A 325 19.69 4.72 -23.03
CA GLU A 325 19.74 3.56 -23.91
C GLU A 325 20.74 2.47 -23.48
N PRO A 326 22.00 2.74 -23.10
CA PRO A 326 22.90 1.65 -22.68
C PRO A 326 22.38 0.88 -21.47
N ILE A 327 21.87 1.58 -20.46
CA ILE A 327 21.35 0.93 -19.23
C ILE A 327 20.04 0.21 -19.53
N ARG A 328 19.14 0.84 -20.31
CA ARG A 328 17.86 0.26 -20.71
C ARG A 328 18.05 -1.04 -21.46
N SER A 329 18.90 -1.07 -22.47
CA SER A 329 19.23 -2.29 -23.22
C SER A 329 19.80 -3.39 -22.33
N ALA A 330 20.74 -3.06 -21.44
CA ALA A 330 21.30 -4.03 -20.50
C ALA A 330 20.22 -4.64 -19.57
N ILE A 331 19.30 -3.82 -19.05
CA ILE A 331 18.17 -4.31 -18.24
C ILE A 331 17.24 -5.20 -19.10
N GLN A 332 16.89 -4.78 -20.31
CA GLN A 332 16.04 -5.57 -21.21
C GLN A 332 16.70 -6.91 -21.56
N ASP A 333 17.99 -6.91 -21.87
CA ASP A 333 18.75 -8.14 -22.16
C ASP A 333 18.74 -9.11 -20.99
N LYS A 334 18.81 -8.60 -19.77
CA LYS A 334 18.73 -9.40 -18.54
C LYS A 334 17.33 -9.95 -18.31
N LEU A 335 16.28 -9.16 -18.53
CA LEU A 335 14.89 -9.53 -18.22
C LEU A 335 14.22 -10.37 -19.31
N LYS A 336 14.54 -10.20 -20.59
CA LYS A 336 13.88 -10.88 -21.72
C LYS A 336 13.99 -12.39 -21.74
N THR A 337 14.91 -12.96 -20.97
CA THR A 337 15.11 -14.40 -20.86
C THR A 337 14.10 -15.07 -19.92
N ASP A 338 13.30 -14.27 -19.21
CA ASP A 338 12.34 -14.74 -18.22
C ASP A 338 10.96 -14.11 -18.49
N GLY A 339 10.02 -14.92 -18.92
CA GLY A 339 8.66 -14.49 -19.29
C GLY A 339 7.87 -13.80 -18.14
N ARG A 340 8.31 -13.95 -16.88
CA ARG A 340 7.73 -13.22 -15.75
C ARG A 340 7.82 -11.71 -15.94
N PHE A 341 8.79 -11.22 -16.72
CA PHE A 341 9.11 -9.80 -16.88
C PHE A 341 8.71 -9.20 -18.23
N ASP A 342 8.01 -9.93 -19.10
CA ASP A 342 7.60 -9.46 -20.44
C ASP A 342 6.89 -8.11 -20.42
N HIS A 343 6.02 -7.89 -19.42
CA HIS A 343 5.31 -6.63 -19.27
C HIS A 343 6.24 -5.46 -18.89
N ILE A 344 7.31 -5.72 -18.13
CA ILE A 344 8.33 -4.72 -17.76
C ILE A 344 9.21 -4.39 -18.96
N VAL A 345 9.64 -5.42 -19.70
CA VAL A 345 10.42 -5.25 -20.94
C VAL A 345 9.62 -4.38 -21.94
N LYS A 346 8.34 -4.72 -22.16
CA LYS A 346 7.44 -3.94 -23.03
C LYS A 346 7.27 -2.50 -22.52
N TYR A 347 7.16 -2.30 -21.21
CA TYR A 347 7.05 -0.96 -20.64
C TYR A 347 8.31 -0.12 -20.91
N LEU A 348 9.50 -0.71 -20.77
CA LEU A 348 10.77 -0.05 -21.07
C LEU A 348 10.87 0.41 -22.54
N ASP A 349 10.29 -0.33 -23.49
CA ASP A 349 10.24 0.04 -24.91
C ASP A 349 9.36 1.26 -25.19
N THR A 350 8.27 1.42 -24.44
CA THR A 350 7.24 2.43 -24.74
C THR A 350 7.39 3.73 -23.96
N ASN A 351 8.25 3.78 -22.93
CA ASN A 351 8.29 4.89 -21.98
C ASN A 351 9.50 5.79 -22.19
N ASP A 352 9.25 7.03 -22.62
CA ASP A 352 10.30 8.05 -22.90
C ASP A 352 10.35 9.11 -21.78
N LYS A 353 10.94 8.75 -20.64
CA LYS A 353 11.25 9.69 -19.57
C LYS A 353 12.77 9.96 -19.43
N ILE A 354 13.54 9.57 -20.43
CA ILE A 354 15.01 9.66 -20.43
C ILE A 354 15.55 11.06 -20.07
N LYS A 355 14.82 12.14 -20.41
CA LYS A 355 15.20 13.51 -20.06
C LYS A 355 15.30 13.76 -18.57
N LEU A 356 14.66 12.92 -17.74
CA LEU A 356 14.69 13.02 -16.29
C LEU A 356 15.95 12.38 -15.70
N TRP A 357 16.63 11.46 -16.39
CA TRP A 357 17.79 10.75 -15.91
C TRP A 357 18.88 11.70 -15.36
N ASN A 358 19.50 12.47 -16.24
CA ASN A 358 20.55 13.41 -15.84
C ASN A 358 20.04 14.64 -15.10
N LYS A 359 18.78 15.02 -15.28
CA LYS A 359 18.23 16.24 -14.67
C LYS A 359 17.67 16.02 -13.28
N LYS A 360 17.16 14.85 -12.99
CA LYS A 360 16.44 14.54 -11.73
C LYS A 360 16.90 13.24 -11.10
N THR A 361 16.91 12.10 -11.80
CA THR A 361 17.17 10.77 -11.23
C THR A 361 18.54 10.67 -10.58
N VAL A 362 19.60 10.86 -11.36
CA VAL A 362 20.99 10.78 -10.84
C VAL A 362 21.27 11.86 -9.79
N PRO A 363 20.96 13.16 -10.02
CA PRO A 363 21.17 14.18 -8.98
C PRO A 363 20.35 13.97 -7.72
N TYR A 364 19.16 13.37 -7.79
CA TYR A 364 18.36 13.02 -6.62
C TYR A 364 19.02 11.90 -5.82
N ALA A 365 19.47 10.82 -6.50
CA ALA A 365 20.21 9.74 -5.87
C ALA A 365 21.45 10.29 -5.14
N GLN A 366 22.31 11.03 -5.83
CA GLN A 366 23.53 11.63 -5.28
C GLN A 366 23.25 12.57 -4.08
N ALA A 367 22.17 13.35 -4.14
CA ALA A 367 21.80 14.24 -3.03
C ALA A 367 21.44 13.45 -1.76
N LEU A 368 20.74 12.32 -1.90
CA LEU A 368 20.41 11.44 -0.76
C LEU A 368 21.64 10.66 -0.27
N GLU A 369 22.46 10.13 -1.18
CA GLU A 369 23.72 9.43 -0.86
C GLU A 369 24.66 10.33 -0.05
N ASN A 370 24.84 11.58 -0.46
CA ASN A 370 25.63 12.56 0.27
C ASN A 370 25.04 12.87 1.66
N ARG A 371 23.70 12.90 1.77
CA ARG A 371 23.02 13.17 3.05
C ARG A 371 23.15 12.02 4.03
N TYR A 372 22.96 10.77 3.55
CA TYR A 372 22.95 9.59 4.41
C TYR A 372 24.30 8.89 4.49
N LYS A 373 25.27 9.28 3.66
CA LYS A 373 26.58 8.62 3.55
C LYS A 373 26.41 7.13 3.28
N ASP A 374 25.55 6.81 2.32
CA ASP A 374 25.27 5.43 1.91
C ASP A 374 26.57 4.72 1.53
N ALA A 375 26.73 3.46 1.94
CA ALA A 375 27.89 2.65 1.60
C ALA A 375 27.90 2.29 0.10
N ASP A 376 26.71 2.03 -0.45
CA ASP A 376 26.50 1.79 -1.87
C ASP A 376 25.94 3.04 -2.53
N THR A 377 26.37 3.31 -3.77
CA THR A 377 25.82 4.36 -4.61
C THR A 377 24.96 3.76 -5.72
N PHE A 378 24.08 4.55 -6.31
CA PHE A 378 23.28 4.09 -7.44
C PHE A 378 24.15 3.59 -8.60
N ASP A 379 25.23 4.32 -8.90
CA ASP A 379 26.17 3.92 -9.94
C ASP A 379 26.90 2.60 -9.58
N SER A 380 27.28 2.40 -8.32
CA SER A 380 27.92 1.13 -7.89
C SER A 380 26.96 -0.06 -8.02
N LEU A 381 25.68 0.14 -7.74
CA LEU A 381 24.67 -0.90 -7.89
C LEU A 381 24.40 -1.23 -9.36
N LEU A 382 24.30 -0.22 -10.23
CA LEU A 382 24.15 -0.46 -11.67
C LEU A 382 25.34 -1.26 -12.22
N ASN A 383 26.57 -0.85 -11.90
CA ASN A 383 27.77 -1.56 -12.33
C ASN A 383 27.80 -3.03 -11.82
N LYS A 384 27.40 -3.24 -10.57
CA LYS A 384 27.39 -4.58 -9.96
C LYS A 384 26.40 -5.55 -10.62
N TYR A 385 25.23 -5.07 -11.02
CA TYR A 385 24.13 -5.93 -11.49
C TYR A 385 23.96 -5.96 -13.01
N LEU A 386 24.61 -5.07 -13.75
CA LEU A 386 24.51 -4.99 -15.20
C LEU A 386 25.84 -5.17 -15.94
N ASP A 387 26.96 -5.29 -15.21
CA ASP A 387 28.31 -5.43 -15.79
C ASP A 387 28.66 -4.28 -16.78
N ILE A 388 28.28 -3.02 -16.46
CA ILE A 388 28.45 -1.83 -17.31
C ILE A 388 29.34 -0.76 -16.67
#